data_7527f9fea78eea5d48f3af629cffc5e0
#
_entry.id   7527f9fea78eea5d48f3af629cffc5e0
#
_cell.length_a   1.000
_cell.length_b   1.000
_cell.length_c   1.000
_cell.angle_alpha   90.00
_cell.angle_beta   90.00
_cell.angle_gamma   90.00
#
_symmetry.space_group_name_H-M   'P 1'
#
loop_
_entity.id
_entity.type
_entity.pdbx_description
1 polymer ?
#
loop_
_entity_poly.entity_id
_entity_poly.type
_entity_poly.pdbx_seq_one_letter_code
_entity_poly.pdbx_strand_id
1 'polypeptide(L)'
;MPSKVPRCPNGSRRKPPKTGKCVKNGVKKDVKKQKKTQKKTCPSGKILNPKTNRCINDTSANRKRLNLSDAKPKNGDINTIHCKKYGNIRDMDLNRLSVVVKPDSSGFTIDYSNNNRKFVLDDITFLSSGSYGEVYKFSKGNYGIAVKTYKYNDDDEISVLNMLKKKKIPCEVINSRLLKLGGRYICAMELMSGPLSKMNGKLTMDNNIRCIKNICKHLKCLNDHGLSYTDLKTDNVLFKCIDKKNIKIVMGDVGSICKNGQTHIATWVPWEYRNEVGHVKCNESTMVWCLGVILTELFSLSTTVFYWDDIYKFDIESIKGYIESVCRYKRLSDVYVDKGKKHSLEKLYKDMLNFVPSKRIKLNAILKRINI
;
A
#
# COMPACT_ATOMS: atom_id res chain seq x y z
N MET A 1 39.56 53.44 21.47
CA MET A 1 39.64 52.90 20.05
C MET A 1 39.51 51.39 20.15
N PRO A 2 38.60 50.71 19.45
CA PRO A 2 38.51 49.25 19.52
C PRO A 2 39.72 48.62 18.82
N SER A 3 40.45 47.74 19.52
CA SER A 3 41.60 47.05 19.00
C SER A 3 41.24 46.20 17.79
N LYS A 4 41.96 46.42 16.68
CA LYS A 4 41.79 45.66 15.41
C LYS A 4 42.16 44.19 15.68
N VAL A 5 41.19 43.30 15.52
CA VAL A 5 41.39 41.83 15.65
C VAL A 5 42.37 41.38 14.57
N PRO A 6 43.49 40.73 14.91
CA PRO A 6 44.52 40.31 13.93
C PRO A 6 43.95 39.42 12.84
N ARG A 7 44.50 39.50 11.60
CA ARG A 7 44.11 38.62 10.48
C ARG A 7 44.56 37.19 10.74
N CYS A 8 43.80 36.22 10.32
CA CYS A 8 44.22 34.82 10.37
C CYS A 8 45.41 34.57 9.40
N PRO A 9 46.34 33.67 9.74
CA PRO A 9 47.44 33.25 8.84
C PRO A 9 46.90 32.68 7.52
N ASN A 10 47.73 32.80 6.46
CA ASN A 10 47.36 32.24 5.16
C ASN A 10 46.95 30.75 5.27
N GLY A 11 45.88 30.39 4.59
CA GLY A 11 45.33 29.02 4.62
C GLY A 11 44.40 28.73 5.81
N SER A 12 44.04 29.71 6.65
CA SER A 12 43.09 29.56 7.74
C SER A 12 42.01 30.62 7.72
N ARG A 13 40.86 30.33 8.36
CA ARG A 13 39.72 31.24 8.51
C ARG A 13 39.13 31.19 9.94
N ARG A 14 38.48 32.27 10.37
CA ARG A 14 37.78 32.29 11.67
C ARG A 14 36.48 31.49 11.63
N LYS A 15 36.26 30.73 12.68
CA LYS A 15 34.97 30.07 12.95
C LYS A 15 34.54 30.38 14.40
N PRO A 16 33.43 31.07 14.61
CA PRO A 16 32.56 31.73 13.64
C PRO A 16 33.22 32.95 12.96
N PRO A 17 32.69 33.42 11.80
CA PRO A 17 33.27 34.54 11.08
C PRO A 17 33.33 35.81 11.96
N LYS A 18 34.46 36.54 11.85
CA LYS A 18 34.77 37.83 12.58
C LYS A 18 35.21 37.69 14.04
N THR A 19 34.76 36.71 14.81
CA THR A 19 35.04 36.65 16.25
C THR A 19 35.73 35.35 16.73
N GLY A 20 35.68 34.26 15.98
CA GLY A 20 36.18 32.96 16.40
C GLY A 20 37.70 32.80 16.23
N LYS A 21 38.25 31.67 16.78
CA LYS A 21 39.66 31.28 16.63
C LYS A 21 39.97 30.92 15.19
N CYS A 22 41.20 31.21 14.73
CA CYS A 22 41.68 30.78 13.42
C CYS A 22 41.80 29.26 13.32
N VAL A 23 41.20 28.65 12.30
CA VAL A 23 41.30 27.20 12.02
C VAL A 23 41.86 27.01 10.60
N LYS A 24 42.81 26.06 10.42
CA LYS A 24 43.37 25.71 9.13
C LYS A 24 42.24 25.26 8.19
N ASN A 25 42.25 25.74 6.95
CA ASN A 25 41.36 25.19 5.93
C ASN A 25 41.78 23.75 5.69
N GLY A 26 40.90 22.79 6.07
CA GLY A 26 41.17 21.38 5.83
C GLY A 26 41.42 21.11 4.34
N VAL A 27 42.43 20.28 4.05
CA VAL A 27 42.68 19.74 2.73
C VAL A 27 41.37 19.15 2.22
N LYS A 28 40.88 19.62 1.11
CA LYS A 28 39.73 19.04 0.42
C LYS A 28 40.12 17.60 0.06
N LYS A 29 39.71 16.61 0.86
CA LYS A 29 39.55 15.27 0.33
C LYS A 29 38.46 15.37 -0.73
N ASP A 30 38.79 14.99 -1.95
CA ASP A 30 37.81 14.82 -3.03
C ASP A 30 36.79 13.75 -2.65
N VAL A 31 35.83 14.13 -1.84
CA VAL A 31 34.59 13.41 -1.72
C VAL A 31 33.80 13.79 -2.97
N LYS A 32 33.81 12.92 -3.97
CA LYS A 32 32.82 12.95 -5.06
C LYS A 32 31.43 13.02 -4.40
N LYS A 33 30.93 14.22 -4.20
CA LYS A 33 29.54 14.46 -3.90
C LYS A 33 28.77 13.91 -5.08
N GLN A 34 28.22 12.70 -4.93
CA GLN A 34 27.05 12.32 -5.72
C GLN A 34 25.99 13.40 -5.46
N LYS A 35 25.89 14.34 -6.36
CA LYS A 35 24.75 15.24 -6.45
C LYS A 35 23.53 14.32 -6.60
N LYS A 36 22.79 14.10 -5.52
CA LYS A 36 21.39 13.66 -5.63
C LYS A 36 20.71 14.73 -6.49
N THR A 37 20.59 14.46 -7.77
CA THR A 37 19.79 15.27 -8.69
C THR A 37 18.35 15.13 -8.22
N GLN A 38 17.87 16.12 -7.46
CA GLN A 38 16.45 16.28 -7.26
C GLN A 38 15.82 16.35 -8.66
N LYS A 39 15.01 15.36 -9.00
CA LYS A 39 14.26 15.36 -10.27
C LYS A 39 13.38 16.60 -10.24
N LYS A 40 13.71 17.56 -11.11
CA LYS A 40 12.95 18.79 -11.27
C LYS A 40 11.55 18.43 -11.73
N THR A 41 10.54 18.73 -10.94
CA THR A 41 9.13 18.58 -11.30
C THR A 41 8.65 19.85 -11.98
N CYS A 42 7.88 19.69 -13.06
CA CYS A 42 7.30 20.82 -13.77
C CYS A 42 5.91 21.17 -13.22
N PRO A 43 5.50 22.45 -13.27
CA PRO A 43 4.12 22.85 -12.98
C PRO A 43 3.10 22.14 -13.86
N SER A 44 1.84 22.11 -13.41
CA SER A 44 0.73 21.54 -14.18
C SER A 44 0.67 22.10 -15.61
N GLY A 45 0.42 21.23 -16.59
CA GLY A 45 0.38 21.58 -18.02
C GLY A 45 1.76 21.77 -18.68
N LYS A 46 2.85 21.45 -17.99
CA LYS A 46 4.21 21.49 -18.54
C LYS A 46 4.96 20.17 -18.36
N ILE A 47 5.82 19.84 -19.32
CA ILE A 47 6.71 18.67 -19.31
C ILE A 47 8.17 19.12 -19.26
N LEU A 48 9.02 18.31 -18.61
CA LEU A 48 10.45 18.59 -18.53
C LEU A 48 11.12 18.19 -19.86
N ASN A 49 11.79 19.13 -20.50
CA ASN A 49 12.66 18.83 -21.63
C ASN A 49 13.99 18.27 -21.11
N PRO A 50 14.31 16.99 -21.34
CA PRO A 50 15.51 16.37 -20.79
C PRO A 50 16.81 16.95 -21.37
N LYS A 51 16.78 17.54 -22.58
CA LYS A 51 17.97 18.14 -23.21
C LYS A 51 18.32 19.52 -22.65
N THR A 52 17.31 20.31 -22.27
CA THR A 52 17.52 21.70 -21.80
C THR A 52 17.24 21.88 -20.31
N ASN A 53 16.73 20.85 -19.63
CA ASN A 53 16.28 20.87 -18.23
C ASN A 53 15.30 22.03 -17.91
N ARG A 54 14.46 22.41 -18.89
CA ARG A 54 13.43 23.45 -18.77
C ARG A 54 12.03 22.85 -18.91
N CYS A 55 11.07 23.39 -18.17
CA CYS A 55 9.67 23.04 -18.33
C CYS A 55 9.09 23.75 -19.56
N ILE A 56 8.49 22.99 -20.48
CA ILE A 56 7.82 23.47 -21.68
C ILE A 56 6.35 23.03 -21.67
N ASN A 57 5.50 23.72 -22.43
CA ASN A 57 4.07 23.37 -22.48
C ASN A 57 3.86 21.91 -22.92
N ASP A 58 2.98 21.20 -22.23
CA ASP A 58 2.61 19.83 -22.54
C ASP A 58 1.65 19.79 -23.74
N THR A 59 2.21 19.80 -24.94
CA THR A 59 1.47 19.71 -26.21
C THR A 59 1.89 18.45 -26.97
N SER A 60 1.00 17.89 -27.79
CA SER A 60 1.30 16.73 -28.63
C SER A 60 2.54 16.96 -29.51
N ALA A 61 2.70 18.18 -30.04
CA ALA A 61 3.89 18.57 -30.82
C ALA A 61 5.19 18.51 -29.97
N ASN A 62 5.16 19.02 -28.74
CA ASN A 62 6.31 18.98 -27.84
C ASN A 62 6.62 17.56 -27.36
N ARG A 63 5.61 16.74 -27.09
CA ARG A 63 5.79 15.32 -26.77
C ARG A 63 6.44 14.55 -27.92
N LYS A 64 5.96 14.75 -29.15
CA LYS A 64 6.53 14.13 -30.36
C LYS A 64 8.00 14.55 -30.57
N ARG A 65 8.31 15.85 -30.40
CA ARG A 65 9.69 16.39 -30.53
C ARG A 65 10.67 15.84 -29.49
N LEU A 66 10.16 15.48 -28.30
CA LEU A 66 10.96 14.93 -27.20
C LEU A 66 11.00 13.39 -27.21
N ASN A 67 10.44 12.73 -28.22
CA ASN A 67 10.21 11.28 -28.26
C ASN A 67 9.49 10.76 -27.00
N LEU A 68 8.78 11.64 -26.30
CA LEU A 68 7.85 11.24 -25.27
C LEU A 68 6.63 10.70 -26.03
N SER A 69 6.53 9.39 -26.13
CA SER A 69 5.38 8.76 -26.72
C SER A 69 4.12 9.41 -26.15
N ASP A 70 3.14 9.70 -27.02
CA ASP A 70 1.74 9.89 -26.64
C ASP A 70 1.23 8.55 -26.07
N ALA A 71 1.83 8.14 -24.97
CA ALA A 71 1.26 7.11 -24.14
C ALA A 71 0.05 7.72 -23.44
N LYS A 72 -1.03 7.96 -24.21
CA LYS A 72 -2.32 7.46 -23.71
C LYS A 72 -1.98 6.07 -23.21
N PRO A 73 -2.26 5.73 -21.94
CA PRO A 73 -2.19 4.34 -21.54
C PRO A 73 -3.04 3.62 -22.61
N LYS A 74 -2.38 2.93 -23.53
CA LYS A 74 -3.06 1.95 -24.39
C LYS A 74 -3.87 1.19 -23.38
N ASN A 75 -5.16 1.01 -23.58
CA ASN A 75 -6.03 0.19 -22.76
C ASN A 75 -5.27 -1.08 -22.39
N GLY A 76 -4.33 -0.92 -21.47
CA GLY A 76 -3.48 -1.97 -20.96
C GLY A 76 -4.36 -2.69 -19.97
N ASP A 77 -4.90 -3.83 -20.38
CA ASP A 77 -5.36 -4.84 -19.43
C ASP A 77 -4.39 -4.85 -18.26
N ILE A 78 -4.88 -4.75 -17.03
CA ILE A 78 -4.15 -4.95 -15.75
C ILE A 78 -3.08 -6.03 -15.89
N ASN A 79 -3.30 -6.95 -16.79
CA ASN A 79 -2.67 -8.22 -17.00
C ASN A 79 -1.40 -8.21 -17.84
N THR A 80 -1.20 -7.21 -18.71
CA THR A 80 -0.09 -7.30 -19.67
C THR A 80 1.26 -7.00 -19.06
N ILE A 81 1.34 -6.26 -17.95
CA ILE A 81 2.61 -5.79 -17.40
C ILE A 81 3.06 -6.55 -16.16
N HIS A 82 2.12 -6.96 -15.28
CA HIS A 82 2.49 -7.59 -14.00
C HIS A 82 2.25 -9.11 -13.97
N CYS A 83 1.19 -9.61 -14.57
CA CYS A 83 0.88 -11.03 -14.51
C CYS A 83 1.91 -11.91 -15.26
N LYS A 84 2.55 -11.39 -16.31
CA LYS A 84 3.65 -12.10 -17.00
C LYS A 84 4.86 -12.38 -16.11
N LYS A 85 5.08 -11.54 -15.09
CA LYS A 85 6.24 -11.64 -14.20
C LYS A 85 6.10 -12.73 -13.14
N TYR A 86 4.88 -13.11 -12.78
CA TYR A 86 4.63 -13.98 -11.62
C TYR A 86 4.37 -15.47 -11.98
N GLY A 87 4.37 -15.82 -13.28
CA GLY A 87 4.14 -17.20 -13.74
C GLY A 87 2.78 -17.77 -13.35
N ASN A 88 2.45 -18.94 -13.85
CA ASN A 88 1.27 -19.70 -13.44
C ASN A 88 1.57 -20.47 -12.15
N ILE A 89 1.54 -19.79 -10.99
CA ILE A 89 1.67 -20.47 -9.70
C ILE A 89 0.36 -21.20 -9.42
N ARG A 90 0.44 -22.51 -9.21
CA ARG A 90 -0.70 -23.34 -8.87
C ARG A 90 -1.08 -23.18 -7.41
N ASP A 91 -2.38 -23.14 -7.16
CA ASP A 91 -2.91 -23.18 -5.80
C ASP A 91 -2.57 -24.51 -5.13
N MET A 92 -2.26 -24.42 -3.84
CA MET A 92 -1.96 -25.55 -3.00
C MET A 92 -3.01 -25.67 -1.88
N ASP A 93 -3.40 -26.89 -1.58
CA ASP A 93 -4.23 -27.16 -0.39
C ASP A 93 -3.35 -27.02 0.85
N LEU A 94 -3.51 -25.90 1.57
CA LEU A 94 -2.72 -25.62 2.77
C LEU A 94 -2.91 -26.68 3.87
N ASN A 95 -4.00 -27.45 3.85
CA ASN A 95 -4.23 -28.53 4.82
C ASN A 95 -3.28 -29.72 4.60
N ARG A 96 -2.60 -29.79 3.47
CA ARG A 96 -1.65 -30.85 3.11
C ARG A 96 -0.19 -30.47 3.40
N LEU A 97 0.04 -29.34 4.08
CA LEU A 97 1.36 -28.89 4.44
C LEU A 97 1.78 -29.42 5.81
N SER A 98 3.05 -29.71 5.95
CA SER A 98 3.71 -29.98 7.24
C SER A 98 5.07 -29.27 7.29
N VAL A 99 5.51 -28.94 8.50
CA VAL A 99 6.81 -28.31 8.76
C VAL A 99 7.78 -29.39 9.17
N VAL A 100 8.97 -29.36 8.58
CA VAL A 100 10.06 -30.26 8.94
C VAL A 100 11.27 -29.40 9.35
N VAL A 101 11.69 -29.52 10.61
CA VAL A 101 12.89 -28.85 11.12
C VAL A 101 14.10 -29.58 10.55
N LYS A 102 15.08 -28.84 10.03
CA LYS A 102 16.33 -29.44 9.57
C LYS A 102 17.11 -30.05 10.72
N PRO A 103 17.80 -31.18 10.52
CA PRO A 103 18.54 -31.86 11.59
C PRO A 103 19.62 -30.99 12.26
N ASP A 104 20.22 -30.07 11.50
CA ASP A 104 21.25 -29.14 11.97
C ASP A 104 20.69 -27.89 12.65
N SER A 105 19.38 -27.83 12.86
CA SER A 105 18.66 -26.65 13.40
C SER A 105 18.88 -25.35 12.60
N SER A 106 19.45 -25.42 11.37
CA SER A 106 19.71 -24.24 10.52
C SER A 106 18.45 -23.64 9.90
N GLY A 107 17.29 -24.25 10.13
CA GLY A 107 16.03 -23.77 9.60
C GLY A 107 14.99 -24.89 9.46
N PHE A 108 14.02 -24.65 8.58
CA PHE A 108 12.94 -25.61 8.32
C PHE A 108 12.62 -25.67 6.84
N THR A 109 11.94 -26.75 6.44
CA THR A 109 11.33 -26.90 5.14
C THR A 109 9.82 -27.08 5.28
N ILE A 110 9.11 -26.87 4.19
CA ILE A 110 7.67 -27.14 4.11
C ILE A 110 7.45 -28.31 3.17
N ASP A 111 6.89 -29.36 3.71
CA ASP A 111 6.52 -30.54 2.95
C ASP A 111 5.07 -30.45 2.51
N TYR A 112 4.81 -30.82 1.28
CA TYR A 112 3.46 -30.99 0.74
C TYR A 112 3.22 -32.46 0.45
N SER A 113 2.08 -32.97 0.92
CA SER A 113 1.69 -34.37 0.66
C SER A 113 0.20 -34.48 0.39
N ASN A 114 -0.16 -35.01 -0.77
CA ASN A 114 -1.52 -35.46 -1.09
C ASN A 114 -1.47 -36.86 -1.71
N ASN A 115 -2.63 -37.43 -2.03
CA ASN A 115 -2.73 -38.80 -2.51
C ASN A 115 -1.87 -39.13 -3.76
N ASN A 116 -1.53 -38.11 -4.56
CA ASN A 116 -0.85 -38.28 -5.84
C ASN A 116 0.55 -37.64 -5.89
N ARG A 117 0.93 -36.86 -4.87
CA ARG A 117 2.18 -36.09 -4.90
C ARG A 117 2.72 -35.86 -3.50
N LYS A 118 4.03 -36.06 -3.36
CA LYS A 118 4.79 -35.68 -2.18
C LYS A 118 6.06 -34.98 -2.63
N PHE A 119 6.32 -33.77 -2.11
CA PHE A 119 7.53 -33.00 -2.40
C PHE A 119 7.80 -31.94 -1.32
N VAL A 120 9.04 -31.50 -1.27
CA VAL A 120 9.50 -30.42 -0.38
C VAL A 120 9.50 -29.12 -1.15
N LEU A 121 9.03 -28.03 -0.50
CA LEU A 121 9.19 -26.67 -0.98
C LEU A 121 10.54 -26.15 -0.50
N ASP A 122 11.57 -26.32 -1.31
CA ASP A 122 12.99 -26.10 -0.96
C ASP A 122 13.58 -24.81 -1.54
N ASP A 123 12.89 -24.19 -2.50
CA ASP A 123 13.28 -22.89 -3.06
C ASP A 123 12.66 -21.77 -2.21
N ILE A 124 13.51 -21.07 -1.43
CA ILE A 124 13.09 -20.05 -0.47
C ILE A 124 13.52 -18.68 -0.97
N THR A 125 12.56 -17.76 -1.06
CA THR A 125 12.80 -16.38 -1.49
C THR A 125 12.16 -15.42 -0.49
N PHE A 126 12.92 -14.45 -0.01
CA PHE A 126 12.41 -13.36 0.83
C PHE A 126 11.43 -12.49 0.02
N LEU A 127 10.26 -12.19 0.60
CA LEU A 127 9.24 -11.34 -0.02
C LEU A 127 9.14 -9.97 0.64
N SER A 128 9.05 -9.93 1.97
CA SER A 128 8.91 -8.68 2.72
C SER A 128 9.21 -8.87 4.20
N SER A 129 9.50 -7.77 4.89
CA SER A 129 9.52 -7.69 6.35
C SER A 129 8.61 -6.58 6.83
N GLY A 130 8.05 -6.75 8.02
CA GLY A 130 7.22 -5.77 8.70
C GLY A 130 7.51 -5.73 10.19
N SER A 131 6.74 -4.94 10.94
CA SER A 131 6.88 -4.79 12.38
C SER A 131 6.71 -6.12 13.12
N TYR A 132 5.84 -6.99 12.64
CA TYR A 132 5.43 -8.25 13.30
C TYR A 132 6.18 -9.48 12.80
N GLY A 133 6.93 -9.41 11.68
CA GLY A 133 7.60 -10.58 11.16
C GLY A 133 8.11 -10.43 9.73
N GLU A 134 8.50 -11.55 9.15
CA GLU A 134 9.03 -11.64 7.81
C GLU A 134 8.19 -12.62 6.99
N VAL A 135 8.07 -12.34 5.71
CA VAL A 135 7.33 -13.18 4.76
C VAL A 135 8.28 -13.72 3.71
N TYR A 136 8.25 -15.03 3.53
CA TYR A 136 9.04 -15.75 2.56
C TYR A 136 8.14 -16.50 1.59
N LYS A 137 8.56 -16.63 0.35
CA LYS A 137 8.02 -17.58 -0.61
C LYS A 137 8.75 -18.90 -0.44
N PHE A 138 8.01 -19.98 -0.30
CA PHE A 138 8.48 -21.36 -0.39
C PHE A 138 7.94 -21.97 -1.66
N SER A 139 8.79 -22.51 -2.53
CA SER A 139 8.36 -23.02 -3.84
C SER A 139 9.08 -24.28 -4.31
N LYS A 140 8.45 -24.98 -5.27
CA LYS A 140 9.00 -26.08 -6.06
C LYS A 140 8.39 -26.05 -7.45
N GLY A 141 9.18 -25.67 -8.44
CA GLY A 141 8.66 -25.45 -9.79
C GLY A 141 7.55 -24.41 -9.83
N ASN A 142 6.36 -24.79 -10.28
CA ASN A 142 5.19 -23.90 -10.31
C ASN A 142 4.25 -24.02 -9.09
N TYR A 143 4.68 -24.68 -8.03
CA TYR A 143 3.99 -24.74 -6.75
C TYR A 143 4.62 -23.78 -5.78
N GLY A 144 3.82 -23.08 -5.00
CA GLY A 144 4.36 -22.12 -4.02
C GLY A 144 3.33 -21.62 -3.04
N ILE A 145 3.84 -21.26 -1.86
CA ILE A 145 3.09 -20.62 -0.76
C ILE A 145 3.88 -19.42 -0.25
N ALA A 146 3.21 -18.53 0.46
CA ALA A 146 3.85 -17.55 1.32
C ALA A 146 3.86 -18.08 2.76
N VAL A 147 4.94 -17.82 3.49
CA VAL A 147 5.09 -18.19 4.90
C VAL A 147 5.50 -16.96 5.68
N LYS A 148 4.66 -16.55 6.63
CA LYS A 148 4.98 -15.50 7.59
C LYS A 148 5.57 -16.13 8.84
N THR A 149 6.77 -15.68 9.21
CA THR A 149 7.40 -15.99 10.50
C THR A 149 7.20 -14.80 11.42
N TYR A 150 6.89 -15.03 12.69
CA TYR A 150 6.63 -13.98 13.66
C TYR A 150 7.88 -13.66 14.46
N LYS A 151 8.18 -12.38 14.67
CA LYS A 151 9.26 -11.93 15.57
C LYS A 151 8.94 -12.23 17.03
N TYR A 152 7.68 -12.10 17.36
CA TYR A 152 7.11 -12.40 18.67
C TYR A 152 5.98 -13.41 18.49
N ASN A 153 5.56 -14.08 19.57
CA ASN A 153 4.30 -14.81 19.56
C ASN A 153 3.19 -13.76 19.49
N ASP A 154 2.81 -13.36 18.26
CA ASP A 154 1.76 -12.41 18.02
C ASP A 154 0.41 -13.10 18.26
N ASP A 155 -0.01 -13.09 19.51
CA ASP A 155 -1.23 -13.74 19.95
C ASP A 155 -2.48 -13.11 19.29
N ASP A 156 -2.42 -11.83 18.90
CA ASP A 156 -3.55 -11.12 18.30
C ASP A 156 -3.86 -11.64 16.89
N GLU A 157 -2.87 -11.74 16.00
CA GLU A 157 -3.09 -12.28 14.65
C GLU A 157 -3.49 -13.76 14.70
N ILE A 158 -2.83 -14.54 15.55
CA ILE A 158 -3.14 -15.96 15.77
C ILE A 158 -4.58 -16.13 16.30
N SER A 159 -4.98 -15.28 17.23
CA SER A 159 -6.33 -15.24 17.79
C SER A 159 -7.38 -14.93 16.73
N VAL A 160 -7.12 -13.93 15.88
CA VAL A 160 -7.99 -13.56 14.75
C VAL A 160 -8.12 -14.70 13.75
N LEU A 161 -7.00 -15.32 13.34
CA LEU A 161 -7.02 -16.47 12.43
C LEU A 161 -7.85 -17.63 12.96
N ASN A 162 -7.70 -17.97 14.24
CA ASN A 162 -8.48 -19.00 14.89
C ASN A 162 -9.96 -18.64 14.96
N MET A 163 -10.30 -17.38 15.26
CA MET A 163 -11.67 -16.87 15.27
C MET A 163 -12.33 -16.98 13.90
N LEU A 164 -11.66 -16.52 12.85
CA LEU A 164 -12.17 -16.56 11.47
C LEU A 164 -12.46 -18.02 11.05
N LYS A 165 -11.52 -18.93 11.35
CA LYS A 165 -11.67 -20.35 11.07
C LYS A 165 -12.82 -20.99 11.86
N LYS A 166 -12.90 -20.75 13.18
CA LYS A 166 -13.94 -21.29 14.06
C LYS A 166 -15.34 -20.85 13.65
N LYS A 167 -15.49 -19.56 13.29
CA LYS A 167 -16.76 -18.98 12.88
C LYS A 167 -17.12 -19.26 11.42
N LYS A 168 -16.23 -19.90 10.64
CA LYS A 168 -16.40 -20.15 9.20
C LYS A 168 -16.85 -18.89 8.45
N ILE A 169 -16.20 -17.75 8.73
CA ILE A 169 -16.55 -16.47 8.15
C ILE A 169 -16.23 -16.51 6.64
N PRO A 170 -17.22 -16.32 5.75
CA PRO A 170 -17.06 -16.53 4.30
C PRO A 170 -16.42 -15.33 3.58
N CYS A 171 -15.77 -14.45 4.32
CA CYS A 171 -15.13 -13.26 3.73
C CYS A 171 -13.82 -13.63 3.07
N GLU A 172 -13.52 -13.05 1.90
CA GLU A 172 -12.28 -13.30 1.17
C GLU A 172 -11.10 -12.56 1.83
N VAL A 173 -10.68 -13.08 2.97
CA VAL A 173 -9.36 -12.82 3.56
C VAL A 173 -8.37 -13.83 2.98
N ILE A 174 -7.09 -13.56 3.11
CA ILE A 174 -6.07 -14.48 2.61
C ILE A 174 -6.26 -15.87 3.21
N ASN A 175 -6.34 -16.87 2.34
CA ASN A 175 -6.38 -18.27 2.78
C ASN A 175 -5.07 -18.60 3.49
N SER A 176 -5.18 -19.06 4.74
CA SER A 176 -4.03 -19.25 5.62
C SER A 176 -4.21 -20.43 6.58
N ARG A 177 -3.09 -20.97 7.02
CA ARG A 177 -3.02 -22.04 8.01
C ARG A 177 -1.87 -21.82 8.97
N LEU A 178 -2.16 -21.88 10.27
CA LEU A 178 -1.14 -21.91 11.30
C LEU A 178 -0.46 -23.29 11.35
N LEU A 179 0.86 -23.28 11.34
CA LEU A 179 1.71 -24.45 11.49
C LEU A 179 2.59 -24.26 12.73
N LYS A 180 2.90 -25.35 13.43
CA LYS A 180 3.79 -25.31 14.60
C LYS A 180 5.23 -25.56 14.18
N LEU A 181 6.13 -24.74 14.65
CA LEU A 181 7.57 -24.84 14.46
C LEU A 181 8.27 -24.71 15.83
N GLY A 182 8.63 -25.82 16.46
CA GLY A 182 9.40 -25.83 17.71
C GLY A 182 8.80 -24.95 18.80
N GLY A 183 7.54 -25.01 19.12
CA GLY A 183 6.89 -24.18 20.14
C GLY A 183 6.45 -22.78 19.68
N ARG A 184 6.78 -22.38 18.45
CA ARG A 184 6.29 -21.15 17.82
C ARG A 184 5.29 -21.48 16.72
N TYR A 185 4.53 -20.47 16.30
CA TYR A 185 3.68 -20.58 15.13
C TYR A 185 4.34 -19.89 13.93
N ILE A 186 4.07 -20.43 12.74
CA ILE A 186 4.26 -19.77 11.46
C ILE A 186 2.93 -19.81 10.70
N CYS A 187 2.70 -18.85 9.83
CA CYS A 187 1.48 -18.79 9.04
C CYS A 187 1.78 -19.12 7.58
N ALA A 188 1.36 -20.29 7.12
CA ALA A 188 1.37 -20.61 5.70
C ALA A 188 0.15 -19.98 5.03
N MET A 189 0.37 -19.32 3.89
CA MET A 189 -0.64 -18.57 3.18
C MET A 189 -0.64 -18.89 1.69
N GLU A 190 -1.78 -18.69 1.04
CA GLU A 190 -1.87 -18.66 -0.41
C GLU A 190 -0.85 -17.66 -0.99
N LEU A 191 -0.08 -18.08 -2.01
CA LEU A 191 0.87 -17.19 -2.66
C LEU A 191 0.14 -16.25 -3.62
N MET A 192 0.19 -14.96 -3.30
CA MET A 192 -0.38 -13.90 -4.11
C MET A 192 0.67 -13.32 -5.08
N SER A 193 0.22 -12.64 -6.13
CA SER A 193 1.11 -11.97 -7.09
C SER A 193 1.77 -10.74 -6.48
N GLY A 194 1.22 -10.17 -5.43
CA GLY A 194 1.80 -9.09 -4.65
C GLY A 194 0.76 -8.15 -4.02
N PRO A 195 1.23 -7.11 -3.32
CA PRO A 195 0.37 -6.08 -2.77
C PRO A 195 -0.17 -5.17 -3.89
N LEU A 196 -1.38 -4.66 -3.68
CA LEU A 196 -2.08 -3.78 -4.62
C LEU A 196 -1.34 -2.46 -4.84
N SER A 197 -0.50 -2.03 -3.89
CA SER A 197 0.37 -0.84 -4.00
C SER A 197 1.29 -0.89 -5.23
N LYS A 198 1.68 -2.08 -5.69
CA LYS A 198 2.45 -2.25 -6.94
C LYS A 198 1.67 -1.79 -8.18
N MET A 199 0.35 -1.61 -8.06
CA MET A 199 -0.55 -1.21 -9.13
C MET A 199 -0.93 0.28 -9.07
N ASN A 200 -0.51 1.01 -8.03
CA ASN A 200 -0.80 2.44 -7.88
C ASN A 200 -0.36 3.23 -9.11
N GLY A 201 -1.26 4.03 -9.65
CA GLY A 201 -1.06 4.83 -10.86
C GLY A 201 -0.95 4.07 -12.18
N LYS A 202 -1.09 2.73 -12.16
CA LYS A 202 -0.94 1.88 -13.36
C LYS A 202 -2.28 1.35 -13.88
N LEU A 203 -3.32 1.45 -13.07
CA LEU A 203 -4.66 0.97 -13.41
C LEU A 203 -5.45 2.03 -14.20
N THR A 204 -6.32 1.57 -15.10
CA THR A 204 -7.34 2.43 -15.68
C THR A 204 -8.36 2.83 -14.61
N MET A 205 -9.15 3.87 -14.87
CA MET A 205 -10.21 4.30 -13.95
C MET A 205 -11.19 3.16 -13.65
N ASP A 206 -11.64 2.43 -14.68
CA ASP A 206 -12.56 1.29 -14.53
C ASP A 206 -11.96 0.20 -13.63
N ASN A 207 -10.68 -0.05 -13.77
CA ASN A 207 -10.00 -1.06 -12.95
C ASN A 207 -9.82 -0.59 -11.50
N ASN A 208 -9.55 0.70 -11.26
CA ASN A 208 -9.57 1.27 -9.93
C ASN A 208 -10.95 1.10 -9.27
N ILE A 209 -12.02 1.39 -10.01
CA ILE A 209 -13.40 1.20 -9.54
C ILE A 209 -13.68 -0.28 -9.23
N ARG A 210 -13.25 -1.21 -10.09
CA ARG A 210 -13.38 -2.66 -9.83
C ARG A 210 -12.63 -3.09 -8.57
N CYS A 211 -11.41 -2.57 -8.35
CA CYS A 211 -10.66 -2.82 -7.11
C CYS A 211 -11.46 -2.33 -5.88
N ILE A 212 -11.93 -1.09 -5.90
CA ILE A 212 -12.75 -0.52 -4.82
C ILE A 212 -14.02 -1.36 -4.59
N LYS A 213 -14.70 -1.80 -5.66
CA LYS A 213 -15.87 -2.68 -5.55
C LYS A 213 -15.55 -3.99 -4.84
N ASN A 214 -14.46 -4.65 -5.22
CA ASN A 214 -14.06 -5.92 -4.61
C ASN A 214 -13.67 -5.73 -3.14
N ILE A 215 -12.85 -4.72 -2.83
CA ILE A 215 -12.48 -4.40 -1.45
C ILE A 215 -13.75 -4.10 -0.64
N CYS A 216 -14.66 -3.28 -1.16
CA CYS A 216 -15.92 -2.94 -0.49
C CYS A 216 -16.78 -4.18 -0.17
N LYS A 217 -16.83 -5.18 -1.07
CA LYS A 217 -17.53 -6.45 -0.82
C LYS A 217 -16.93 -7.20 0.37
N HIS A 218 -15.60 -7.25 0.46
CA HIS A 218 -14.90 -7.91 1.57
C HIS A 218 -15.14 -7.18 2.89
N LEU A 219 -15.03 -5.85 2.90
CA LEU A 219 -15.33 -5.03 4.07
C LEU A 219 -16.78 -5.18 4.53
N LYS A 220 -17.72 -5.22 3.57
CA LYS A 220 -19.13 -5.47 3.90
C LYS A 220 -19.32 -6.85 4.52
N CYS A 221 -18.70 -7.88 3.94
CA CYS A 221 -18.78 -9.22 4.51
C CYS A 221 -18.27 -9.24 5.96
N LEU A 222 -17.12 -8.61 6.26
CA LEU A 222 -16.61 -8.50 7.63
C LEU A 222 -17.59 -7.75 8.53
N ASN A 223 -18.11 -6.61 8.07
CA ASN A 223 -19.05 -5.79 8.84
C ASN A 223 -20.35 -6.55 9.17
N ASP A 224 -20.88 -7.34 8.23
CA ASP A 224 -22.07 -8.18 8.43
C ASP A 224 -21.86 -9.25 9.51
N HIS A 225 -20.59 -9.60 9.82
CA HIS A 225 -20.19 -10.52 10.88
C HIS A 225 -19.72 -9.81 12.16
N GLY A 226 -19.95 -8.50 12.27
CA GLY A 226 -19.55 -7.70 13.43
C GLY A 226 -18.04 -7.44 13.53
N LEU A 227 -17.35 -7.47 12.39
CA LEU A 227 -15.91 -7.27 12.29
C LEU A 227 -15.60 -6.05 11.44
N SER A 228 -14.45 -5.43 11.70
CA SER A 228 -13.88 -4.34 10.93
C SER A 228 -12.44 -4.65 10.54
N TYR A 229 -11.99 -4.04 9.46
CA TYR A 229 -10.60 -4.05 9.01
C TYR A 229 -10.09 -2.61 9.02
N THR A 230 -9.24 -2.25 9.96
CA THR A 230 -8.88 -0.85 10.22
C THR A 230 -7.60 -0.39 9.54
N ASP A 231 -6.59 -1.27 9.39
CA ASP A 231 -5.34 -0.90 8.70
C ASP A 231 -5.44 -1.17 7.20
N LEU A 232 -6.50 -0.63 6.58
CA LEU A 232 -6.78 -0.76 5.16
C LEU A 232 -5.90 0.20 4.35
N LYS A 233 -4.90 -0.36 3.68
CA LYS A 233 -4.00 0.33 2.74
C LYS A 233 -3.67 -0.59 1.57
N THR A 234 -3.19 -0.04 0.45
CA THR A 234 -2.90 -0.85 -0.75
C THR A 234 -1.80 -1.89 -0.54
N ASP A 235 -0.94 -1.71 0.48
CA ASP A 235 0.07 -2.70 0.87
C ASP A 235 -0.55 -3.94 1.53
N ASN A 236 -1.65 -3.79 2.24
CA ASN A 236 -2.37 -4.87 2.94
C ASN A 236 -3.45 -5.52 2.08
N VAL A 237 -3.74 -4.97 0.91
CA VAL A 237 -4.63 -5.58 -0.08
C VAL A 237 -3.79 -6.33 -1.11
N LEU A 238 -3.99 -7.64 -1.21
CA LEU A 238 -3.19 -8.49 -2.07
C LEU A 238 -3.97 -8.84 -3.35
N PHE A 239 -3.26 -8.97 -4.46
CA PHE A 239 -3.85 -9.42 -5.73
C PHE A 239 -3.18 -10.68 -6.24
N LYS A 240 -3.97 -11.51 -6.93
CA LYS A 240 -3.50 -12.68 -7.68
C LYS A 240 -4.01 -12.60 -9.10
N CYS A 241 -3.12 -12.78 -10.04
CA CYS A 241 -3.47 -12.92 -11.44
C CYS A 241 -4.09 -14.30 -11.68
N ILE A 242 -5.35 -14.35 -12.07
CA ILE A 242 -6.02 -15.59 -12.43
C ILE A 242 -5.80 -15.87 -13.92
N ASP A 243 -6.05 -14.89 -14.76
CA ASP A 243 -5.83 -14.94 -16.20
C ASP A 243 -5.46 -13.56 -16.75
N LYS A 244 -5.43 -13.40 -18.08
CA LYS A 244 -5.07 -12.15 -18.74
C LYS A 244 -6.03 -10.97 -18.44
N LYS A 245 -7.22 -11.21 -17.91
CA LYS A 245 -8.25 -10.19 -17.68
C LYS A 245 -8.74 -10.13 -16.24
N ASN A 246 -8.50 -11.15 -15.45
CA ASN A 246 -9.08 -11.30 -14.14
C ASN A 246 -8.02 -11.35 -13.05
N ILE A 247 -8.21 -10.56 -12.02
CA ILE A 247 -7.45 -10.62 -10.78
C ILE A 247 -8.39 -10.97 -9.63
N LYS A 248 -7.90 -11.82 -8.73
CA LYS A 248 -8.49 -12.01 -7.41
C LYS A 248 -7.88 -10.98 -6.46
N ILE A 249 -8.69 -10.36 -5.65
CA ILE A 249 -8.26 -9.45 -4.59
C ILE A 249 -8.66 -10.07 -3.25
N VAL A 250 -7.74 -10.09 -2.31
CA VAL A 250 -7.99 -10.56 -0.93
C VAL A 250 -7.39 -9.58 0.08
N MET A 251 -7.94 -9.57 1.27
CA MET A 251 -7.38 -8.83 2.40
C MET A 251 -6.23 -9.65 3.01
N GLY A 252 -5.03 -9.08 3.01
CA GLY A 252 -3.87 -9.59 3.75
C GLY A 252 -3.87 -9.09 5.19
N ASP A 253 -2.79 -9.33 5.92
CA ASP A 253 -2.56 -8.84 7.30
C ASP A 253 -3.81 -8.93 8.20
N VAL A 254 -4.24 -10.16 8.47
CA VAL A 254 -5.48 -10.42 9.21
C VAL A 254 -5.42 -9.95 10.68
N GLY A 255 -4.23 -9.66 11.20
CA GLY A 255 -4.06 -9.00 12.50
C GLY A 255 -4.77 -7.66 12.61
N SER A 256 -5.03 -7.01 11.48
CA SER A 256 -5.78 -5.74 11.41
C SER A 256 -7.31 -5.90 11.50
N ILE A 257 -7.82 -7.12 11.69
CA ILE A 257 -9.25 -7.39 11.87
C ILE A 257 -9.60 -7.30 13.36
N CYS A 258 -10.60 -6.50 13.69
CA CYS A 258 -11.08 -6.29 15.06
C CYS A 258 -12.61 -6.39 15.15
N LYS A 259 -13.13 -6.63 16.36
CA LYS A 259 -14.59 -6.61 16.58
C LYS A 259 -15.12 -5.18 16.53
N ASN A 260 -16.30 -4.99 15.97
CA ASN A 260 -16.96 -3.69 15.96
C ASN A 260 -17.11 -3.13 17.37
N GLY A 261 -16.79 -1.85 17.53
CA GLY A 261 -16.79 -1.15 18.82
C GLY A 261 -15.47 -1.16 19.59
N GLN A 262 -14.53 -2.04 19.26
CA GLN A 262 -13.17 -2.02 19.83
C GLN A 262 -12.35 -0.86 19.25
N THR A 263 -11.21 -0.59 19.85
CA THR A 263 -10.18 0.32 19.34
C THR A 263 -9.03 -0.49 18.76
N HIS A 264 -8.51 -0.04 17.63
CA HIS A 264 -7.40 -0.69 16.95
C HIS A 264 -6.53 0.35 16.22
N ILE A 265 -5.36 -0.05 15.74
CA ILE A 265 -4.44 0.83 15.02
C ILE A 265 -4.84 0.91 13.54
N ALA A 266 -4.67 2.09 12.94
CA ALA A 266 -4.84 2.35 11.52
C ALA A 266 -3.72 3.25 10.98
N THR A 267 -3.27 2.96 9.77
CA THR A 267 -2.35 3.85 9.04
C THR A 267 -3.07 5.11 8.56
N TRP A 268 -4.28 4.96 8.02
CA TRP A 268 -5.11 6.05 7.52
C TRP A 268 -6.20 6.39 8.53
N VAL A 269 -6.00 7.51 9.23
CA VAL A 269 -6.85 7.89 10.37
C VAL A 269 -7.98 8.79 9.89
N PRO A 270 -9.26 8.45 10.18
CA PRO A 270 -10.36 9.38 10.01
C PRO A 270 -10.20 10.65 10.84
N TRP A 271 -10.72 11.76 10.31
CA TRP A 271 -10.57 13.07 10.94
C TRP A 271 -11.02 13.12 12.41
N GLU A 272 -12.06 12.39 12.77
CA GLU A 272 -12.57 12.31 14.13
C GLU A 272 -11.58 11.71 15.14
N TYR A 273 -10.58 10.95 14.66
CA TYR A 273 -9.55 10.31 15.51
C TYR A 273 -8.16 10.93 15.32
N ARG A 274 -8.04 12.08 14.69
CA ARG A 274 -6.73 12.69 14.35
C ARG A 274 -5.79 12.92 15.53
N ASN A 275 -6.33 13.02 16.76
CA ASN A 275 -5.56 13.22 17.98
C ASN A 275 -5.30 11.90 18.75
N GLU A 276 -5.71 10.75 18.23
CA GLU A 276 -5.69 9.45 18.91
C GLU A 276 -4.44 8.62 18.59
N VAL A 277 -3.39 9.25 18.04
CA VAL A 277 -2.09 8.62 17.71
C VAL A 277 -2.26 7.29 17.00
N GLY A 278 -3.01 7.29 15.90
CA GLY A 278 -3.25 6.10 15.09
C GLY A 278 -4.35 5.17 15.60
N HIS A 279 -4.92 5.41 16.77
CA HIS A 279 -6.01 4.60 17.31
C HIS A 279 -7.36 5.04 16.74
N VAL A 280 -8.14 4.08 16.27
CA VAL A 280 -9.46 4.30 15.66
C VAL A 280 -10.47 3.30 16.20
N LYS A 281 -11.75 3.65 16.19
CA LYS A 281 -12.82 2.69 16.48
C LYS A 281 -13.02 1.74 15.31
N CYS A 282 -13.11 0.46 15.60
CA CYS A 282 -13.49 -0.60 14.67
C CYS A 282 -14.98 -0.46 14.34
N ASN A 283 -15.28 0.07 13.17
CA ASN A 283 -16.66 0.22 12.68
C ASN A 283 -16.69 0.46 11.16
N GLU A 284 -17.88 0.39 10.58
CA GLU A 284 -18.11 0.60 9.16
C GLU A 284 -17.61 1.99 8.69
N SER A 285 -17.82 3.03 9.50
CA SER A 285 -17.45 4.40 9.14
C SER A 285 -15.93 4.55 8.97
N THR A 286 -15.12 3.94 9.86
CA THR A 286 -13.66 3.90 9.73
C THR A 286 -13.22 3.17 8.47
N MET A 287 -13.80 1.99 8.19
CA MET A 287 -13.48 1.23 6.97
C MET A 287 -13.79 2.01 5.70
N VAL A 288 -14.90 2.74 5.67
CA VAL A 288 -15.31 3.55 4.51
C VAL A 288 -14.35 4.73 4.29
N TRP A 289 -13.87 5.38 5.35
CA TRP A 289 -12.83 6.40 5.23
C TRP A 289 -11.57 5.83 4.60
N CYS A 290 -11.05 4.74 5.15
CA CYS A 290 -9.85 4.09 4.62
C CYS A 290 -10.05 3.64 3.17
N LEU A 291 -11.26 3.20 2.78
CA LEU A 291 -11.57 2.86 1.38
C LEU A 291 -11.48 4.09 0.45
N GLY A 292 -11.87 5.26 0.92
CA GLY A 292 -11.68 6.53 0.19
C GLY A 292 -10.20 6.86 0.01
N VAL A 293 -9.38 6.65 1.05
CA VAL A 293 -7.92 6.86 0.97
C VAL A 293 -7.27 5.85 0.03
N ILE A 294 -7.70 4.58 0.01
CA ILE A 294 -7.26 3.57 -0.98
C ILE A 294 -7.46 4.07 -2.41
N LEU A 295 -8.56 4.73 -2.71
CA LEU A 295 -8.77 5.27 -4.05
C LEU A 295 -7.74 6.35 -4.40
N THR A 296 -7.33 7.15 -3.42
CA THR A 296 -6.24 8.13 -3.57
C THR A 296 -4.89 7.44 -3.86
N GLU A 297 -4.58 6.37 -3.13
CA GLU A 297 -3.37 5.57 -3.37
C GLU A 297 -3.36 4.95 -4.77
N LEU A 298 -4.49 4.38 -5.21
CA LEU A 298 -4.63 3.80 -6.54
C LEU A 298 -4.42 4.82 -7.65
N PHE A 299 -4.70 6.11 -7.40
CA PHE A 299 -4.37 7.21 -8.30
C PHE A 299 -2.88 7.60 -8.25
N SER A 300 -2.08 6.97 -7.40
CA SER A 300 -0.66 7.34 -7.13
C SER A 300 -0.51 8.79 -6.66
N LEU A 301 -1.45 9.24 -5.84
CA LEU A 301 -1.40 10.55 -5.19
C LEU A 301 -0.91 10.40 -3.75
N SER A 302 -0.38 11.49 -3.19
CA SER A 302 0.06 11.52 -1.79
C SER A 302 -1.13 11.27 -0.85
N THR A 303 -0.91 10.47 0.18
CA THR A 303 -1.89 10.23 1.24
C THR A 303 -1.44 10.78 2.60
N THR A 304 -0.39 11.58 2.60
CA THR A 304 0.22 12.17 3.81
C THR A 304 -0.81 12.88 4.70
N VAL A 305 -1.76 13.59 4.09
CA VAL A 305 -2.82 14.32 4.83
C VAL A 305 -3.78 13.40 5.62
N PHE A 306 -3.72 12.10 5.38
CA PHE A 306 -4.53 11.09 6.08
C PHE A 306 -3.71 10.20 7.00
N TYR A 307 -2.38 10.36 6.99
CA TYR A 307 -1.47 9.51 7.74
C TYR A 307 -1.52 9.85 9.23
N TRP A 308 -1.52 8.85 10.10
CA TRP A 308 -1.72 9.00 11.54
C TRP A 308 -0.72 9.96 12.21
N ASP A 309 0.54 10.03 11.70
CA ASP A 309 1.60 10.90 12.23
C ASP A 309 1.62 12.31 11.61
N ASP A 310 0.74 12.56 10.65
CA ASP A 310 0.69 13.83 9.92
C ASP A 310 -0.69 14.52 9.97
N ILE A 311 -1.78 13.76 10.11
CA ILE A 311 -3.14 14.29 9.97
C ILE A 311 -3.45 15.44 10.95
N TYR A 312 -2.87 15.40 12.15
CA TYR A 312 -3.05 16.47 13.16
C TYR A 312 -2.36 17.79 12.78
N LYS A 313 -1.45 17.78 11.81
CA LYS A 313 -0.74 18.95 11.28
C LYS A 313 -1.60 19.76 10.31
N PHE A 314 -2.69 19.20 9.83
CA PHE A 314 -3.58 19.81 8.87
C PHE A 314 -4.87 20.26 9.54
N ASP A 315 -5.42 21.39 9.11
CA ASP A 315 -6.77 21.77 9.43
C ASP A 315 -7.79 21.12 8.49
N ILE A 316 -9.07 21.21 8.84
CA ILE A 316 -10.14 20.59 8.07
C ILE A 316 -10.26 21.18 6.66
N GLU A 317 -9.98 22.47 6.49
CA GLU A 317 -10.08 23.16 5.20
C GLU A 317 -8.93 22.74 4.27
N SER A 318 -7.73 22.54 4.81
CA SER A 318 -6.59 21.99 4.07
C SER A 318 -6.90 20.59 3.52
N ILE A 319 -7.49 19.69 4.33
CA ILE A 319 -7.86 18.34 3.89
C ILE A 319 -9.02 18.39 2.88
N LYS A 320 -10.02 19.25 3.09
CA LYS A 320 -11.09 19.47 2.10
C LYS A 320 -10.52 19.98 0.77
N GLY A 321 -9.63 20.97 0.82
CA GLY A 321 -8.94 21.51 -0.35
C GLY A 321 -8.14 20.43 -1.10
N TYR A 322 -7.49 19.53 -0.35
CA TYR A 322 -6.80 18.37 -0.94
C TYR A 322 -7.80 17.44 -1.65
N ILE A 323 -8.90 17.04 -1.01
CA ILE A 323 -9.95 16.19 -1.61
C ILE A 323 -10.49 16.80 -2.90
N GLU A 324 -10.77 18.11 -2.89
CA GLU A 324 -11.22 18.86 -4.08
C GLU A 324 -10.15 18.86 -5.18
N SER A 325 -8.87 18.99 -4.81
CA SER A 325 -7.79 18.95 -5.78
C SER A 325 -7.66 17.58 -6.47
N VAL A 326 -7.86 16.47 -5.71
CA VAL A 326 -7.91 15.11 -6.26
C VAL A 326 -9.06 14.96 -7.25
N CYS A 327 -10.26 15.45 -6.88
CA CYS A 327 -11.44 15.41 -7.75
C CYS A 327 -11.18 16.11 -9.08
N ARG A 328 -10.61 17.33 -9.04
CA ARG A 328 -10.30 18.12 -10.26
C ARG A 328 -9.19 17.46 -11.08
N TYR A 329 -8.09 17.05 -10.45
CA TYR A 329 -6.94 16.47 -11.12
C TYR A 329 -7.30 15.17 -11.85
N LYS A 330 -8.12 14.32 -11.24
CA LYS A 330 -8.58 13.05 -11.83
C LYS A 330 -9.89 13.18 -12.62
N ARG A 331 -10.47 14.40 -12.73
CA ARG A 331 -11.72 14.69 -13.43
C ARG A 331 -12.85 13.73 -12.99
N LEU A 332 -12.97 13.53 -11.67
CA LEU A 332 -13.91 12.55 -11.13
C LEU A 332 -15.37 12.90 -11.40
N SER A 333 -15.68 14.18 -11.70
CA SER A 333 -16.99 14.62 -12.18
C SER A 333 -17.39 13.99 -13.54
N ASP A 334 -16.39 13.68 -14.37
CA ASP A 334 -16.59 13.15 -15.72
C ASP A 334 -16.70 11.62 -15.74
N VAL A 335 -16.48 10.98 -14.60
CA VAL A 335 -16.55 9.52 -14.47
C VAL A 335 -17.95 9.08 -14.06
N TYR A 336 -18.62 8.30 -14.92
CA TYR A 336 -19.91 7.72 -14.63
C TYR A 336 -19.76 6.29 -14.11
N VAL A 337 -20.39 6.02 -12.97
CA VAL A 337 -20.27 4.74 -12.26
C VAL A 337 -21.45 3.81 -12.55
N ASP A 338 -22.52 4.30 -13.18
CA ASP A 338 -23.71 3.49 -13.48
C ASP A 338 -24.25 3.77 -14.89
N LYS A 339 -24.53 2.71 -15.65
CA LYS A 339 -25.18 2.81 -16.97
C LYS A 339 -26.63 3.29 -16.78
N GLY A 340 -26.83 4.59 -16.93
CA GLY A 340 -28.15 5.22 -16.92
C GLY A 340 -28.47 6.10 -15.71
N LYS A 341 -27.72 6.05 -14.63
CA LYS A 341 -27.82 7.01 -13.51
C LYS A 341 -26.51 7.75 -13.36
N LYS A 342 -26.52 9.06 -13.57
CA LYS A 342 -25.37 9.95 -13.46
C LYS A 342 -24.94 10.09 -11.99
N HIS A 343 -24.18 9.12 -11.47
CA HIS A 343 -23.49 9.27 -10.21
C HIS A 343 -22.04 9.59 -10.54
N SER A 344 -21.58 10.80 -10.28
CA SER A 344 -20.17 11.12 -10.46
C SER A 344 -19.35 10.39 -9.40
N LEU A 345 -18.19 9.86 -9.78
CA LEU A 345 -17.24 9.27 -8.84
C LEU A 345 -16.78 10.32 -7.81
N GLU A 346 -16.78 11.59 -8.17
CA GLU A 346 -16.49 12.71 -7.28
C GLU A 346 -17.40 12.69 -6.05
N LYS A 347 -18.72 12.59 -6.25
CA LYS A 347 -19.65 12.53 -5.12
C LYS A 347 -19.41 11.30 -4.25
N LEU A 348 -19.15 10.14 -4.86
CA LEU A 348 -18.84 8.93 -4.11
C LEU A 348 -17.56 9.10 -3.29
N TYR A 349 -16.50 9.65 -3.87
CA TYR A 349 -15.22 9.88 -3.19
C TYR A 349 -15.37 10.84 -2.00
N LYS A 350 -16.08 11.95 -2.19
CA LYS A 350 -16.38 12.93 -1.11
C LYS A 350 -17.27 12.32 -0.02
N ASP A 351 -18.26 11.49 -0.38
CA ASP A 351 -19.13 10.82 0.59
C ASP A 351 -18.37 9.76 1.42
N MET A 352 -17.35 9.10 0.85
CA MET A 352 -16.45 8.19 1.60
C MET A 352 -15.56 8.96 2.57
N LEU A 353 -15.06 10.13 2.19
CA LEU A 353 -14.19 10.98 3.01
C LEU A 353 -14.96 12.08 3.76
N ASN A 354 -16.23 11.83 4.10
CA ASN A 354 -17.01 12.78 4.87
C ASN A 354 -16.47 12.89 6.30
N PHE A 355 -16.23 14.12 6.75
CA PHE A 355 -15.67 14.44 8.07
C PHE A 355 -16.61 14.10 9.22
N VAL A 356 -17.91 14.04 8.97
CA VAL A 356 -18.91 13.65 9.95
C VAL A 356 -19.21 12.16 9.81
N PRO A 357 -18.84 11.29 10.78
CA PRO A 357 -18.97 9.85 10.65
C PRO A 357 -20.39 9.36 10.34
N SER A 358 -21.40 9.99 10.93
CA SER A 358 -22.82 9.65 10.71
C SER A 358 -23.34 10.01 9.30
N LYS A 359 -22.68 10.96 8.62
CA LYS A 359 -22.99 11.34 7.23
C LYS A 359 -22.14 10.59 6.20
N ARG A 360 -21.16 9.81 6.67
CA ARG A 360 -20.31 9.01 5.78
C ARG A 360 -21.14 7.92 5.12
N ILE A 361 -20.97 7.72 3.81
CA ILE A 361 -21.70 6.72 3.04
C ILE A 361 -21.49 5.32 3.63
N LYS A 362 -22.50 4.44 3.53
CA LYS A 362 -22.43 3.06 4.00
C LYS A 362 -21.91 2.12 2.90
N LEU A 363 -21.24 1.02 3.26
CA LEU A 363 -20.70 0.03 2.32
C LEU A 363 -21.75 -0.48 1.33
N ASN A 364 -22.97 -0.75 1.80
CA ASN A 364 -24.10 -1.13 0.93
C ASN A 364 -24.43 -0.06 -0.11
N ALA A 365 -24.41 1.21 0.27
CA ALA A 365 -24.69 2.30 -0.65
C ALA A 365 -23.55 2.51 -1.67
N ILE A 366 -22.29 2.29 -1.24
CA ILE A 366 -21.13 2.26 -2.15
C ILE A 366 -21.35 1.18 -3.22
N LEU A 367 -21.63 -0.07 -2.82
CA LEU A 367 -21.85 -1.18 -3.74
C LEU A 367 -23.00 -0.92 -4.72
N LYS A 368 -24.09 -0.31 -4.25
CA LYS A 368 -25.21 0.08 -5.12
C LYS A 368 -24.81 1.14 -6.15
N ARG A 369 -23.91 2.07 -5.79
CA ARG A 369 -23.44 3.13 -6.71
C ARG A 369 -22.37 2.65 -7.69
N ILE A 370 -21.59 1.62 -7.33
CA ILE A 370 -20.49 1.06 -8.16
C ILE A 370 -20.98 -0.16 -8.96
N ASN A 371 -22.27 -0.49 -8.95
CA ASN A 371 -22.79 -1.60 -9.73
C ASN A 371 -22.71 -1.26 -11.24
N ILE A 372 -21.60 -1.68 -11.85
CA ILE A 372 -21.32 -1.63 -13.29
C ILE A 372 -21.67 -2.97 -13.91
#